data_b0508d6353a3715230fd56b586d5d5a3
#
_entry.id   b0508d6353a3715230fd56b586d5d5a3
#
_cell.length_a   1.000
_cell.length_b   1.000
_cell.length_c   1.000
_cell.angle_alpha   90.00
_cell.angle_beta   90.00
_cell.angle_gamma   90.00
#
_symmetry.space_group_name_H-M   'P 1'
#
loop_
_entity.id
_entity.type
_entity.pdbx_description
1 polymer ?
#
loop_
_entity_poly.entity_id
_entity_poly.type
_entity_poly.pdbx_seq_one_letter_code
_entity_poly.pdbx_strand_id
1 'polypeptide(L)'
;RVFEQMPDAVPDARVALLAQPLEVTKTQVKSKIKITSSDQMKAFTEQERESLKKIADQIAASGANVVLCQKGIADAVQYYLAKSGIYAIEDVKEEDMKFAARALCGTIVNKPEELNATTLGHAEAAEELPDTELTVISGCDNPKAVTILLRGTSQLLLDELERAVYDAARVVQDAIEDGRFVVGGGSVETELQLRIRDYAATVGGRAQLAIEAFANAFEVIPRTLAENSGFDTIDKAVALRKAHADGAKYAGLNVYTGAIVDMREAGVIEPERVKTQAIKSATETAMLLVRVDDMMVTQAGKPGMPGAQ
;
A
#
# COMPACT_ATOMS: atom_id res chain seq x y z
N ARG A 1 -12.11 -3.13 19.75
CA ARG A 1 -11.73 -2.91 21.17
C ARG A 1 -11.20 -4.18 21.83
N VAL A 2 -10.29 -4.05 22.78
CA VAL A 2 -9.66 -5.19 23.46
C VAL A 2 -10.47 -5.77 24.61
N PHE A 3 -11.48 -5.05 25.12
CA PHE A 3 -12.26 -5.48 26.27
C PHE A 3 -13.74 -5.08 26.11
N GLU A 4 -14.68 -6.03 26.29
CA GLU A 4 -16.12 -5.82 26.04
C GLU A 4 -16.77 -4.69 26.87
N GLN A 5 -16.24 -4.41 28.07
CA GLN A 5 -16.75 -3.35 28.94
C GLN A 5 -16.28 -1.94 28.58
N MET A 6 -15.44 -1.80 27.55
CA MET A 6 -15.07 -0.50 26.99
C MET A 6 -16.25 0.11 26.21
N PRO A 7 -16.36 1.46 26.16
CA PRO A 7 -17.41 2.13 25.40
C PRO A 7 -17.36 1.76 23.92
N ASP A 8 -18.51 1.63 23.25
CA ASP A 8 -18.59 1.34 21.81
C ASP A 8 -18.23 2.56 20.95
N ALA A 9 -18.45 3.76 21.49
CA ALA A 9 -18.14 5.02 20.84
C ALA A 9 -17.61 6.04 21.84
N VAL A 10 -16.61 6.80 21.43
CA VAL A 10 -15.98 7.85 22.23
C VAL A 10 -16.04 9.15 21.42
N PRO A 11 -16.90 10.11 21.80
CA PRO A 11 -16.89 11.45 21.22
C PRO A 11 -15.70 12.25 21.76
N ASP A 12 -15.29 13.28 21.04
CA ASP A 12 -14.11 14.11 21.37
C ASP A 12 -12.89 13.24 21.68
N ALA A 13 -12.51 12.41 20.69
CA ALA A 13 -11.49 11.39 20.85
C ALA A 13 -10.10 12.03 20.96
N ARG A 14 -9.50 11.88 22.14
CA ARG A 14 -8.09 12.23 22.42
C ARG A 14 -7.28 10.96 22.43
N VAL A 15 -6.52 10.75 21.35
CA VAL A 15 -5.91 9.47 21.02
C VAL A 15 -4.45 9.43 21.45
N ALA A 16 -4.12 8.50 22.33
CA ALA A 16 -2.73 8.17 22.67
C ALA A 16 -2.20 7.10 21.72
N LEU A 17 -1.02 7.35 21.13
CA LEU A 17 -0.36 6.46 20.18
C LEU A 17 0.89 5.86 20.84
N LEU A 18 0.87 4.55 21.15
CA LEU A 18 1.91 3.86 21.90
C LEU A 18 2.57 2.76 21.06
N ALA A 19 3.91 2.82 20.94
CA ALA A 19 4.69 1.85 20.17
C ALA A 19 5.14 0.63 20.97
N GLN A 20 5.21 0.72 22.31
CA GLN A 20 5.66 -0.34 23.20
C GLN A 20 4.47 -1.09 23.81
N PRO A 21 4.67 -2.37 24.22
CA PRO A 21 3.63 -3.13 24.89
C PRO A 21 3.30 -2.52 26.25
N LEU A 22 2.02 -2.55 26.60
CA LEU A 22 1.53 -2.11 27.92
C LEU A 22 1.50 -3.29 28.90
N GLU A 23 2.68 -3.75 29.26
CA GLU A 23 2.88 -4.86 30.19
C GLU A 23 4.03 -4.55 31.17
N VAL A 24 4.14 -5.33 32.23
CA VAL A 24 5.29 -5.21 33.12
C VAL A 24 6.56 -5.63 32.38
N THR A 25 7.47 -4.68 32.19
CA THR A 25 8.75 -4.94 31.54
C THR A 25 9.54 -5.93 32.39
N LYS A 26 9.71 -7.15 31.92
CA LYS A 26 10.63 -8.12 32.54
C LYS A 26 12.02 -7.51 32.52
N THR A 27 12.61 -7.29 33.70
CA THR A 27 13.97 -6.75 33.82
C THR A 27 14.92 -7.55 32.93
N GLN A 28 15.72 -6.87 32.11
CA GLN A 28 16.71 -7.47 31.21
C GLN A 28 17.76 -8.36 31.92
N VAL A 29 17.82 -8.27 33.24
CA VAL A 29 18.66 -9.13 34.07
C VAL A 29 17.88 -10.40 34.37
N LYS A 30 18.35 -11.55 33.86
CA LYS A 30 17.86 -12.88 34.24
C LYS A 30 18.18 -13.20 35.72
N SER A 31 17.67 -12.41 36.65
CA SER A 31 17.71 -12.70 38.08
C SER A 31 16.61 -13.74 38.35
N LYS A 32 17.00 -14.97 38.56
CA LYS A 32 16.10 -15.99 39.10
C LYS A 32 15.77 -15.59 40.55
N ILE A 33 14.65 -14.91 40.72
CA ILE A 33 14.10 -14.66 42.06
C ILE A 33 13.57 -16.01 42.57
N LYS A 34 14.26 -16.63 43.53
CA LYS A 34 13.75 -17.80 44.22
C LYS A 34 12.67 -17.35 45.23
N ILE A 35 11.42 -17.54 44.85
CA ILE A 35 10.29 -17.33 45.77
C ILE A 35 10.22 -18.57 46.65
N THR A 36 10.44 -18.40 47.96
CA THR A 36 10.51 -19.50 48.93
C THR A 36 9.31 -19.52 49.89
N SER A 37 8.45 -18.51 49.85
CA SER A 37 7.26 -18.44 50.72
C SER A 37 6.00 -17.95 49.96
N SER A 38 4.82 -18.38 50.43
CA SER A 38 3.53 -17.93 49.90
C SER A 38 3.32 -16.41 50.08
N ASP A 39 3.86 -15.82 51.09
CA ASP A 39 3.72 -14.37 51.37
C ASP A 39 4.58 -13.53 50.42
N GLN A 40 5.76 -14.04 50.02
CA GLN A 40 6.60 -13.40 48.99
C GLN A 40 5.92 -13.43 47.62
N MET A 41 5.22 -14.54 47.30
CA MET A 41 4.44 -14.66 46.08
C MET A 41 3.31 -13.64 46.02
N LYS A 42 2.55 -13.49 47.14
CA LYS A 42 1.46 -12.50 47.22
C LYS A 42 1.98 -11.06 47.08
N ALA A 43 3.08 -10.75 47.78
CA ALA A 43 3.71 -9.41 47.70
C ALA A 43 4.18 -9.10 46.26
N PHE A 44 4.75 -10.06 45.57
CA PHE A 44 5.19 -9.90 44.18
C PHE A 44 4.00 -9.69 43.21
N THR A 45 2.93 -10.47 43.35
CA THR A 45 1.72 -10.33 42.53
C THR A 45 1.04 -8.96 42.78
N GLU A 46 1.02 -8.49 44.03
CA GLU A 46 0.45 -7.17 44.35
C GLU A 46 1.31 -6.04 43.76
N GLN A 47 2.63 -6.13 43.84
CA GLN A 47 3.55 -5.15 43.23
C GLN A 47 3.39 -5.12 41.70
N GLU A 48 3.24 -6.29 41.04
CA GLU A 48 2.97 -6.38 39.61
C GLU A 48 1.65 -5.70 39.26
N ARG A 49 0.59 -5.98 40.03
CA ARG A 49 -0.71 -5.37 39.87
C ARG A 49 -0.69 -3.84 40.05
N GLU A 50 0.02 -3.33 41.07
CA GLU A 50 0.21 -1.90 41.27
C GLU A 50 0.95 -1.25 40.11
N SER A 51 1.96 -1.92 39.55
CA SER A 51 2.70 -1.45 38.38
C SER A 51 1.83 -1.34 37.14
N LEU A 52 1.00 -2.36 36.86
CA LEU A 52 0.05 -2.37 35.76
C LEU A 52 -1.05 -1.30 35.93
N LYS A 53 -1.54 -1.12 37.16
CA LYS A 53 -2.49 -0.05 37.47
C LYS A 53 -1.86 1.34 37.21
N LYS A 54 -0.61 1.54 37.62
CA LYS A 54 0.11 2.80 37.40
C LYS A 54 0.21 3.16 35.91
N ILE A 55 0.39 2.18 35.04
CA ILE A 55 0.39 2.38 33.56
C ILE A 55 -0.96 2.96 33.12
N ALA A 56 -2.07 2.35 33.56
CA ALA A 56 -3.40 2.84 33.19
C ALA A 56 -3.70 4.23 33.79
N ASP A 57 -3.27 4.48 35.04
CA ASP A 57 -3.43 5.77 35.72
C ASP A 57 -2.63 6.88 34.99
N GLN A 58 -1.44 6.59 34.49
CA GLN A 58 -0.63 7.52 33.67
C GLN A 58 -1.31 7.88 32.36
N ILE A 59 -1.88 6.88 31.67
CA ILE A 59 -2.64 7.11 30.43
C ILE A 59 -3.86 7.98 30.73
N ALA A 60 -4.62 7.67 31.77
CA ALA A 60 -5.77 8.47 32.18
C ALA A 60 -5.39 9.92 32.55
N ALA A 61 -4.26 10.09 33.26
CA ALA A 61 -3.76 11.40 33.67
C ALA A 61 -3.32 12.28 32.48
N SER A 62 -2.91 11.68 31.34
CA SER A 62 -2.60 12.44 30.12
C SER A 62 -3.84 13.08 29.49
N GLY A 63 -5.04 12.67 29.87
CA GLY A 63 -6.31 13.10 29.30
C GLY A 63 -6.74 12.32 28.06
N ALA A 64 -6.05 11.23 27.71
CA ALA A 64 -6.45 10.34 26.61
C ALA A 64 -7.72 9.57 27.00
N ASN A 65 -8.66 9.46 26.05
CA ASN A 65 -9.86 8.63 26.14
C ASN A 65 -9.87 7.50 25.10
N VAL A 66 -8.89 7.50 24.19
CA VAL A 66 -8.64 6.43 23.21
C VAL A 66 -7.15 6.08 23.22
N VAL A 67 -6.83 4.79 23.15
CA VAL A 67 -5.46 4.27 23.10
C VAL A 67 -5.29 3.37 21.89
N LEU A 68 -4.33 3.67 21.04
CA LEU A 68 -3.84 2.79 19.98
C LEU A 68 -2.46 2.26 20.40
N CYS A 69 -2.36 0.95 20.60
CA CYS A 69 -1.11 0.29 20.95
C CYS A 69 -0.61 -0.58 19.81
N GLN A 70 0.65 -0.42 19.44
CA GLN A 70 1.27 -1.21 18.36
C GLN A 70 1.56 -2.65 18.80
N LYS A 71 1.56 -2.90 20.09
CA LYS A 71 1.82 -4.19 20.71
C LYS A 71 0.67 -4.56 21.63
N GLY A 72 0.75 -5.77 22.24
CA GLY A 72 -0.26 -6.23 23.17
C GLY A 72 -0.41 -5.38 24.43
N ILE A 73 -1.58 -5.41 25.01
CA ILE A 73 -1.95 -4.76 26.28
C ILE A 73 -2.27 -5.86 27.28
N ALA A 74 -1.59 -5.88 28.43
CA ALA A 74 -1.85 -6.87 29.47
C ALA A 74 -3.31 -6.79 29.98
N ASP A 75 -3.97 -7.93 30.22
CA ASP A 75 -5.38 -8.04 30.62
C ASP A 75 -5.74 -7.13 31.81
N ALA A 76 -4.85 -7.03 32.79
CA ALA A 76 -5.06 -6.15 33.93
C ALA A 76 -5.06 -4.66 33.53
N VAL A 77 -4.24 -4.25 32.56
CA VAL A 77 -4.25 -2.87 32.04
C VAL A 77 -5.54 -2.62 31.26
N GLN A 78 -5.96 -3.57 30.42
CA GLN A 78 -7.24 -3.50 29.67
C GLN A 78 -8.41 -3.27 30.63
N TYR A 79 -8.47 -4.05 31.73
CA TYR A 79 -9.48 -3.88 32.77
C TYR A 79 -9.46 -2.49 33.42
N TYR A 80 -8.27 -1.96 33.75
CA TYR A 80 -8.18 -0.62 34.37
C TYR A 80 -8.51 0.49 33.39
N LEU A 81 -8.13 0.38 32.12
CA LEU A 81 -8.51 1.32 31.06
C LEU A 81 -10.04 1.33 30.86
N ALA A 82 -10.67 0.13 30.76
CA ALA A 82 -12.11 0.01 30.65
C ALA A 82 -12.85 0.65 31.84
N LYS A 83 -12.35 0.42 33.07
CA LYS A 83 -12.90 1.03 34.28
C LYS A 83 -12.80 2.56 34.29
N SER A 84 -11.80 3.11 33.64
CA SER A 84 -11.62 4.55 33.44
C SER A 84 -12.38 5.10 32.22
N GLY A 85 -13.17 4.26 31.53
CA GLY A 85 -13.92 4.64 30.32
C GLY A 85 -13.04 4.93 29.11
N ILE A 86 -11.83 4.38 29.06
CA ILE A 86 -10.87 4.56 27.95
C ILE A 86 -11.05 3.41 26.96
N TYR A 87 -11.23 3.76 25.71
CA TYR A 87 -11.28 2.83 24.58
C TYR A 87 -9.86 2.43 24.16
N ALA A 88 -9.56 1.15 24.02
CA ALA A 88 -8.22 0.72 23.65
C ALA A 88 -8.24 -0.33 22.53
N ILE A 89 -7.25 -0.24 21.67
CA ILE A 89 -6.95 -1.19 20.58
C ILE A 89 -5.50 -1.63 20.71
N GLU A 90 -5.25 -2.92 20.60
CA GLU A 90 -3.91 -3.50 20.58
C GLU A 90 -3.52 -4.06 19.20
N ASP A 91 -2.26 -4.44 19.06
CA ASP A 91 -1.69 -5.04 17.85
C ASP A 91 -1.91 -4.23 16.56
N VAL A 92 -1.95 -2.90 16.70
CA VAL A 92 -2.04 -1.99 15.55
C VAL A 92 -0.74 -2.07 14.73
N LYS A 93 -0.85 -2.37 13.45
CA LYS A 93 0.32 -2.45 12.57
C LYS A 93 1.09 -1.13 12.53
N GLU A 94 2.41 -1.22 12.36
CA GLU A 94 3.28 -0.03 12.33
C GLU A 94 2.88 0.98 11.24
N GLU A 95 2.45 0.50 10.07
CA GLU A 95 2.00 1.34 8.98
C GLU A 95 0.71 2.08 9.34
N ASP A 96 -0.27 1.38 9.90
CA ASP A 96 -1.54 1.95 10.35
C ASP A 96 -1.33 2.97 11.47
N MET A 97 -0.40 2.70 12.38
CA MET A 97 0.00 3.64 13.43
C MET A 97 0.58 4.94 12.85
N LYS A 98 1.42 4.85 11.80
CA LYS A 98 1.96 6.02 11.11
C LYS A 98 0.87 6.82 10.38
N PHE A 99 -0.09 6.12 9.76
CA PHE A 99 -1.24 6.78 9.13
C PHE A 99 -2.15 7.46 10.17
N ALA A 100 -2.45 6.78 11.27
CA ALA A 100 -3.21 7.35 12.39
C ALA A 100 -2.52 8.59 12.97
N ALA A 101 -1.21 8.56 13.20
CA ALA A 101 -0.45 9.70 13.69
C ALA A 101 -0.54 10.92 12.75
N ARG A 102 -0.52 10.70 11.43
CA ARG A 102 -0.67 11.76 10.43
C ARG A 102 -2.09 12.33 10.38
N ALA A 103 -3.11 11.46 10.45
CA ALA A 103 -4.51 11.87 10.41
C ALA A 103 -4.92 12.65 11.65
N LEU A 104 -4.45 12.21 12.81
CA LEU A 104 -4.78 12.74 14.14
C LEU A 104 -3.89 13.90 14.57
N CYS A 105 -2.83 14.22 13.81
CA CYS A 105 -1.76 15.15 14.23
C CYS A 105 -1.12 14.79 15.58
N GLY A 106 -1.16 13.50 15.98
CA GLY A 106 -0.60 12.96 17.19
C GLY A 106 0.86 12.51 17.03
N THR A 107 1.54 12.33 18.16
CA THR A 107 2.91 11.81 18.19
C THR A 107 2.94 10.41 18.77
N ILE A 108 3.61 9.48 18.05
CA ILE A 108 3.82 8.11 18.55
C ILE A 108 4.89 8.18 19.64
N VAL A 109 4.55 7.73 20.85
CA VAL A 109 5.45 7.68 22.00
C VAL A 109 5.79 6.25 22.39
N ASN A 110 6.92 6.04 23.03
CA ASN A 110 7.36 4.72 23.44
C ASN A 110 6.82 4.32 24.81
N LYS A 111 6.67 5.28 25.70
CA LYS A 111 6.27 5.01 27.09
C LYS A 111 5.05 5.84 27.51
N PRO A 112 4.17 5.31 28.36
CA PRO A 112 3.04 6.06 28.90
C PRO A 112 3.44 7.36 29.62
N GLU A 113 4.64 7.41 30.19
CA GLU A 113 5.19 8.58 30.89
C GLU A 113 5.48 9.77 29.98
N GLU A 114 5.63 9.53 28.67
CA GLU A 114 5.88 10.56 27.65
C GLU A 114 4.57 11.20 27.14
N LEU A 115 3.42 10.64 27.53
CA LEU A 115 2.12 11.16 27.13
C LEU A 115 1.81 12.48 27.82
N ASN A 116 1.39 13.44 27.04
CA ASN A 116 0.93 14.75 27.50
C ASN A 116 -0.07 15.32 26.48
N ALA A 117 -0.73 16.41 26.81
CA ALA A 117 -1.74 17.02 25.96
C ALA A 117 -1.24 17.39 24.55
N THR A 118 0.07 17.59 24.36
CA THR A 118 0.65 17.95 23.06
C THR A 118 1.03 16.75 22.20
N THR A 119 1.11 15.55 22.80
CA THR A 119 1.41 14.30 22.09
C THR A 119 0.15 13.55 21.66
N LEU A 120 -1.00 13.88 22.27
CA LEU A 120 -2.28 13.28 21.90
C LEU A 120 -2.74 13.74 20.53
N GLY A 121 -3.28 12.79 19.76
CA GLY A 121 -4.03 13.09 18.55
C GLY A 121 -5.46 13.47 18.88
N HIS A 122 -6.14 14.17 17.97
CA HIS A 122 -7.53 14.57 18.14
C HIS A 122 -8.41 14.13 16.97
N ALA A 123 -9.65 13.71 17.28
CA ALA A 123 -10.70 13.42 16.33
C ALA A 123 -12.08 13.66 16.95
N GLU A 124 -13.10 13.91 16.14
CA GLU A 124 -14.45 14.11 16.63
C GLU A 124 -15.04 12.86 17.30
N ALA A 125 -14.73 11.68 16.75
CA ALA A 125 -15.20 10.42 17.31
C ALA A 125 -14.28 9.24 16.98
N ALA A 126 -14.26 8.25 17.88
CA ALA A 126 -13.77 6.91 17.63
C ALA A 126 -14.88 5.92 17.99
N GLU A 127 -15.27 5.05 17.06
CA GLU A 127 -16.38 4.12 17.23
C GLU A 127 -16.09 2.76 16.59
N GLU A 128 -16.62 1.71 17.20
CA GLU A 128 -16.60 0.37 16.64
C GLU A 128 -17.79 0.20 15.71
N LEU A 129 -17.53 -0.22 14.46
CA LEU A 129 -18.62 -0.49 13.52
C LEU A 129 -19.39 -1.74 13.96
N PRO A 130 -20.74 -1.68 14.06
CA PRO A 130 -21.56 -2.82 14.40
C PRO A 130 -21.28 -4.03 13.50
N ASP A 131 -21.31 -5.22 14.09
CA ASP A 131 -21.09 -6.50 13.39
C ASP A 131 -19.74 -6.64 12.67
N THR A 132 -18.76 -5.81 13.04
CA THR A 132 -17.40 -5.88 12.52
C THR A 132 -16.38 -5.72 13.64
N GLU A 133 -15.14 -6.15 13.40
CA GLU A 133 -14.02 -5.89 14.31
C GLU A 133 -13.26 -4.60 13.94
N LEU A 134 -13.91 -3.71 13.20
CA LEU A 134 -13.30 -2.48 12.71
C LEU A 134 -13.63 -1.29 13.60
N THR A 135 -12.62 -0.54 13.99
CA THR A 135 -12.77 0.76 14.64
C THR A 135 -12.59 1.87 13.63
N VAL A 136 -13.51 2.80 13.57
CA VAL A 136 -13.45 3.99 12.73
C VAL A 136 -13.12 5.20 13.60
N ILE A 137 -12.13 5.96 13.18
CA ILE A 137 -11.80 7.27 13.75
C ILE A 137 -12.19 8.32 12.73
N SER A 138 -13.12 9.19 13.08
CA SER A 138 -13.74 10.17 12.17
C SER A 138 -13.55 11.60 12.67
N GLY A 139 -13.66 12.57 11.74
CA GLY A 139 -13.57 14.00 12.08
C GLY A 139 -12.16 14.41 12.56
N CYS A 140 -11.11 13.94 11.89
CA CYS A 140 -9.75 14.38 12.20
C CYS A 140 -9.53 15.83 11.75
N ASP A 141 -8.88 16.66 12.57
CA ASP A 141 -8.69 18.10 12.33
C ASP A 141 -7.90 18.41 11.04
N ASN A 142 -6.96 17.56 10.68
CA ASN A 142 -6.16 17.74 9.48
C ASN A 142 -5.86 16.38 8.82
N PRO A 143 -6.84 15.82 8.08
CA PRO A 143 -6.73 14.48 7.53
C PRO A 143 -5.71 14.44 6.39
N LYS A 144 -4.43 14.18 6.73
CA LYS A 144 -3.35 13.87 5.76
C LYS A 144 -3.33 12.40 5.37
N ALA A 145 -4.22 11.61 5.92
CA ALA A 145 -4.43 10.22 5.60
C ALA A 145 -5.91 9.88 5.72
N VAL A 146 -6.42 9.10 4.78
CA VAL A 146 -7.80 8.62 4.73
C VAL A 146 -7.82 7.13 4.42
N THR A 147 -8.85 6.44 4.87
CA THR A 147 -9.07 5.03 4.57
C THR A 147 -10.26 4.90 3.64
N ILE A 148 -10.10 4.14 2.56
CA ILE A 148 -11.19 3.75 1.67
C ILE A 148 -11.58 2.32 2.02
N LEU A 149 -12.73 2.14 2.68
CA LEU A 149 -13.23 0.81 3.06
C LEU A 149 -13.97 0.19 1.88
N LEU A 150 -13.42 -0.90 1.34
CA LEU A 150 -14.03 -1.69 0.29
C LEU A 150 -14.84 -2.85 0.90
N ARG A 151 -16.09 -3.00 0.49
CA ARG A 151 -16.96 -4.10 0.91
C ARG A 151 -17.38 -4.93 -0.28
N GLY A 152 -17.37 -6.24 -0.14
CA GLY A 152 -17.72 -7.17 -1.21
C GLY A 152 -18.13 -8.53 -0.67
N THR A 153 -18.71 -9.35 -1.54
CA THR A 153 -19.25 -10.67 -1.18
C THR A 153 -18.23 -11.80 -1.28
N SER A 154 -17.11 -11.59 -1.95
CA SER A 154 -16.03 -12.58 -2.08
C SER A 154 -14.67 -11.94 -1.98
N GLN A 155 -13.69 -12.67 -1.46
CA GLN A 155 -12.31 -12.21 -1.34
C GLN A 155 -11.70 -11.87 -2.71
N LEU A 156 -11.94 -12.70 -3.71
CA LEU A 156 -11.43 -12.47 -5.08
C LEU A 156 -11.92 -11.12 -5.65
N LEU A 157 -13.18 -10.78 -5.42
CA LEU A 157 -13.72 -9.49 -5.85
C LEU A 157 -13.09 -8.32 -5.07
N LEU A 158 -12.88 -8.51 -3.76
CA LEU A 158 -12.25 -7.48 -2.93
C LEU A 158 -10.80 -7.23 -3.34
N ASP A 159 -10.03 -8.28 -3.61
CA ASP A 159 -8.64 -8.16 -4.07
C ASP A 159 -8.55 -7.40 -5.41
N GLU A 160 -9.48 -7.67 -6.33
CA GLU A 160 -9.56 -6.95 -7.61
C GLU A 160 -9.99 -5.49 -7.44
N LEU A 161 -10.95 -5.21 -6.56
CA LEU A 161 -11.38 -3.84 -6.24
C LEU A 161 -10.25 -3.05 -5.56
N GLU A 162 -9.52 -3.67 -4.63
CA GLU A 162 -8.36 -3.05 -3.98
C GLU A 162 -7.32 -2.64 -5.02
N ARG A 163 -6.97 -3.56 -5.93
CA ARG A 163 -6.02 -3.30 -7.01
C ARG A 163 -6.50 -2.16 -7.92
N ALA A 164 -7.76 -2.19 -8.34
CA ALA A 164 -8.33 -1.18 -9.23
C ALA A 164 -8.38 0.22 -8.58
N VAL A 165 -8.76 0.30 -7.31
CA VAL A 165 -8.80 1.57 -6.56
C VAL A 165 -7.39 2.10 -6.34
N TYR A 166 -6.43 1.23 -6.01
CA TYR A 166 -5.04 1.62 -5.85
C TYR A 166 -4.45 2.17 -7.16
N ASP A 167 -4.67 1.49 -8.28
CA ASP A 167 -4.23 1.92 -9.59
C ASP A 167 -4.83 3.28 -9.97
N ALA A 168 -6.14 3.46 -9.76
CA ALA A 168 -6.81 4.72 -10.00
C ALA A 168 -6.26 5.86 -9.14
N ALA A 169 -6.01 5.61 -7.85
CA ALA A 169 -5.44 6.61 -6.96
C ALA A 169 -4.02 7.02 -7.39
N ARG A 170 -3.20 6.06 -7.86
CA ARG A 170 -1.85 6.34 -8.38
C ARG A 170 -1.89 7.16 -9.66
N VAL A 171 -2.79 6.84 -10.59
CA VAL A 171 -2.96 7.62 -11.82
C VAL A 171 -3.34 9.08 -11.51
N VAL A 172 -4.24 9.29 -10.56
CA VAL A 172 -4.63 10.64 -10.12
C VAL A 172 -3.45 11.37 -9.45
N GLN A 173 -2.67 10.67 -8.62
CA GLN A 173 -1.46 11.22 -8.02
C GLN A 173 -0.47 11.69 -9.08
N ASP A 174 -0.12 10.83 -10.04
CA ASP A 174 0.81 11.16 -11.13
C ASP A 174 0.31 12.33 -11.97
N ALA A 175 -1.00 12.38 -12.21
CA ALA A 175 -1.64 13.47 -12.94
C ALA A 175 -1.49 14.82 -12.22
N ILE A 176 -1.64 14.85 -10.89
CA ILE A 176 -1.50 16.05 -10.08
C ILE A 176 -0.03 16.50 -10.00
N GLU A 177 0.89 15.53 -9.83
CA GLU A 177 2.32 15.82 -9.69
C GLU A 177 2.95 16.32 -10.98
N ASP A 178 2.68 15.66 -12.12
CA ASP A 178 3.36 15.93 -13.40
C ASP A 178 2.58 16.90 -14.30
N GLY A 179 1.25 16.89 -14.24
CA GLY A 179 0.38 17.71 -15.09
C GLY A 179 0.49 17.40 -16.59
N ARG A 180 1.00 16.21 -16.95
CA ARG A 180 1.21 15.80 -18.34
C ARG A 180 0.43 14.54 -18.65
N PHE A 181 -0.26 14.56 -19.78
CA PHE A 181 -1.10 13.48 -20.25
C PHE A 181 -0.76 13.08 -21.66
N VAL A 182 -0.93 11.81 -21.94
CA VAL A 182 -0.92 11.21 -23.27
C VAL A 182 -2.21 10.47 -23.51
N VAL A 183 -2.49 10.11 -24.76
CA VAL A 183 -3.69 9.32 -25.11
C VAL A 183 -3.38 7.82 -25.10
N GLY A 184 -4.37 7.02 -24.76
CA GLY A 184 -4.29 5.56 -24.76
C GLY A 184 -4.61 4.92 -26.11
N GLY A 185 -5.11 3.68 -26.08
CA GLY A 185 -5.53 2.94 -27.30
C GLY A 185 -4.40 2.57 -28.24
N GLY A 186 -3.15 2.49 -27.76
CA GLY A 186 -1.97 2.21 -28.60
C GLY A 186 -1.49 3.37 -29.46
N SER A 187 -2.03 4.57 -29.25
CA SER A 187 -1.73 5.77 -30.02
C SER A 187 -0.25 6.19 -29.90
N VAL A 188 0.24 6.34 -28.64
CA VAL A 188 1.61 6.76 -28.35
C VAL A 188 2.61 5.77 -28.92
N GLU A 189 2.36 4.49 -28.75
CA GLU A 189 3.23 3.42 -29.24
C GLU A 189 3.32 3.44 -30.75
N THR A 190 2.23 3.68 -31.44
CA THR A 190 2.19 3.77 -32.90
C THR A 190 2.96 5.02 -33.39
N GLU A 191 2.78 6.16 -32.75
CA GLU A 191 3.51 7.39 -33.10
C GLU A 191 5.00 7.20 -32.85
N LEU A 192 5.40 6.61 -31.71
CA LEU A 192 6.80 6.30 -31.41
C LEU A 192 7.39 5.33 -32.44
N GLN A 193 6.67 4.28 -32.83
CA GLN A 193 7.09 3.34 -33.84
C GLN A 193 7.44 4.06 -35.16
N LEU A 194 6.57 4.95 -35.63
CA LEU A 194 6.80 5.72 -36.86
C LEU A 194 8.02 6.62 -36.75
N ARG A 195 8.13 7.42 -35.68
CA ARG A 195 9.24 8.35 -35.46
C ARG A 195 10.57 7.64 -35.29
N ILE A 196 10.60 6.50 -34.59
CA ILE A 196 11.86 5.73 -34.44
C ILE A 196 12.27 5.10 -35.77
N ARG A 197 11.34 4.65 -36.62
CA ARG A 197 11.65 4.16 -37.95
C ARG A 197 12.22 5.27 -38.85
N ASP A 198 11.64 6.46 -38.82
CA ASP A 198 12.17 7.62 -39.54
C ASP A 198 13.61 7.93 -39.10
N TYR A 199 13.83 7.89 -37.78
CA TYR A 199 15.19 8.08 -37.22
C TYR A 199 16.14 6.96 -37.63
N ALA A 200 15.74 5.69 -37.66
CA ALA A 200 16.54 4.55 -38.10
C ALA A 200 17.10 4.77 -39.50
N ALA A 201 16.28 5.29 -40.41
CA ALA A 201 16.68 5.59 -41.77
C ALA A 201 17.80 6.66 -41.86
N THR A 202 17.89 7.57 -40.89
CA THR A 202 18.93 8.60 -40.84
C THR A 202 20.28 8.08 -40.32
N VAL A 203 20.27 7.02 -39.48
CA VAL A 203 21.48 6.45 -38.89
C VAL A 203 22.20 5.52 -39.85
N GLY A 204 21.48 4.67 -40.57
CA GLY A 204 22.03 3.71 -41.50
C GLY A 204 22.84 2.57 -40.87
N GLY A 205 23.35 1.67 -41.71
CA GLY A 205 24.25 0.60 -41.29
C GLY A 205 23.61 -0.45 -40.36
N ARG A 206 24.45 -1.14 -39.58
CA ARG A 206 23.96 -2.20 -38.65
C ARG A 206 23.14 -1.64 -37.50
N ALA A 207 23.37 -0.42 -37.09
CA ALA A 207 22.61 0.25 -36.03
C ALA A 207 21.17 0.49 -36.47
N GLN A 208 20.91 0.75 -37.73
CA GLN A 208 19.55 0.88 -38.27
C GLN A 208 18.71 -0.34 -37.99
N LEU A 209 19.24 -1.55 -38.19
CA LEU A 209 18.51 -2.80 -37.94
C LEU A 209 18.09 -2.95 -36.44
N ALA A 210 18.99 -2.55 -35.56
CA ALA A 210 18.68 -2.59 -34.13
C ALA A 210 17.57 -1.56 -33.74
N ILE A 211 17.63 -0.37 -34.31
CA ILE A 211 16.64 0.70 -34.07
C ILE A 211 15.29 0.29 -34.67
N GLU A 212 15.27 -0.33 -35.85
CA GLU A 212 14.05 -0.86 -36.47
C GLU A 212 13.43 -2.00 -35.64
N ALA A 213 14.24 -2.92 -35.07
CA ALA A 213 13.80 -3.95 -34.17
C ALA A 213 13.17 -3.36 -32.89
N PHE A 214 13.78 -2.33 -32.33
CA PHE A 214 13.22 -1.60 -31.19
C PHE A 214 11.91 -0.91 -31.56
N ALA A 215 11.81 -0.25 -32.71
CA ALA A 215 10.57 0.35 -33.19
C ALA A 215 9.46 -0.69 -33.36
N ASN A 216 9.79 -1.88 -33.85
CA ASN A 216 8.80 -2.97 -34.04
C ASN A 216 8.25 -3.48 -32.71
N ALA A 217 9.01 -3.41 -31.61
CA ALA A 217 8.52 -3.82 -30.28
C ALA A 217 7.31 -3.00 -29.83
N PHE A 218 7.20 -1.72 -30.20
CA PHE A 218 6.04 -0.89 -29.85
C PHE A 218 4.74 -1.36 -30.53
N GLU A 219 4.83 -2.03 -31.68
CA GLU A 219 3.65 -2.54 -32.37
C GLU A 219 2.91 -3.66 -31.58
N VAL A 220 3.62 -4.30 -30.65
CA VAL A 220 3.03 -5.36 -29.83
C VAL A 220 1.84 -4.83 -29.02
N ILE A 221 1.90 -3.61 -28.50
CA ILE A 221 0.87 -3.03 -27.65
C ILE A 221 -0.48 -2.88 -28.40
N PRO A 222 -0.58 -2.14 -29.51
CA PRO A 222 -1.84 -2.03 -30.25
C PRO A 222 -2.33 -3.37 -30.83
N ARG A 223 -1.42 -4.28 -31.18
CA ARG A 223 -1.79 -5.63 -31.66
C ARG A 223 -2.44 -6.46 -30.54
N THR A 224 -1.84 -6.46 -29.35
CA THR A 224 -2.40 -7.16 -28.19
C THR A 224 -3.73 -6.56 -27.74
N LEU A 225 -3.89 -5.23 -27.83
CA LEU A 225 -5.20 -4.60 -27.59
C LEU A 225 -6.26 -5.09 -28.57
N ALA A 226 -5.93 -5.19 -29.87
CA ALA A 226 -6.84 -5.71 -30.87
C ALA A 226 -7.19 -7.20 -30.62
N GLU A 227 -6.18 -8.01 -30.31
CA GLU A 227 -6.33 -9.45 -30.04
C GLU A 227 -7.24 -9.69 -28.82
N ASN A 228 -6.97 -9.04 -27.70
CA ASN A 228 -7.75 -9.17 -26.47
C ASN A 228 -9.21 -8.67 -26.64
N SER A 229 -9.44 -7.80 -27.61
CA SER A 229 -10.77 -7.28 -27.95
C SER A 229 -11.48 -8.09 -29.05
N GLY A 230 -10.84 -9.16 -29.55
CA GLY A 230 -11.43 -10.05 -30.58
C GLY A 230 -11.41 -9.48 -31.98
N PHE A 231 -10.57 -8.48 -32.27
CA PHE A 231 -10.43 -7.90 -33.60
C PHE A 231 -9.19 -8.44 -34.33
N ASP A 232 -9.22 -8.34 -35.67
CA ASP A 232 -8.04 -8.69 -36.47
C ASP A 232 -6.86 -7.78 -36.12
N THR A 233 -5.79 -8.39 -35.67
CA THR A 233 -4.59 -7.66 -35.15
C THR A 233 -3.82 -6.94 -36.23
N ILE A 234 -3.79 -7.53 -37.46
CA ILE A 234 -3.05 -6.97 -38.60
C ILE A 234 -3.80 -5.78 -39.16
N ASP A 235 -5.10 -5.96 -39.43
CA ASP A 235 -5.97 -4.91 -39.98
C ASP A 235 -5.96 -3.67 -39.06
N LYS A 236 -6.10 -3.88 -37.77
CA LYS A 236 -6.12 -2.75 -36.79
C LYS A 236 -4.78 -2.06 -36.68
N ALA A 237 -3.66 -2.79 -36.64
CA ALA A 237 -2.33 -2.20 -36.61
C ALA A 237 -2.04 -1.40 -37.88
N VAL A 238 -2.44 -1.91 -39.05
CA VAL A 238 -2.27 -1.21 -40.32
C VAL A 238 -3.14 0.05 -40.39
N ALA A 239 -4.42 -0.05 -39.98
CA ALA A 239 -5.33 1.08 -39.96
C ALA A 239 -4.85 2.19 -39.01
N LEU A 240 -4.34 1.81 -37.84
CA LEU A 240 -3.82 2.75 -36.85
C LEU A 240 -2.55 3.47 -37.37
N ARG A 241 -1.61 2.73 -37.93
CA ARG A 241 -0.41 3.33 -38.57
C ARG A 241 -0.75 4.29 -39.69
N LYS A 242 -1.72 3.93 -40.54
CA LYS A 242 -2.20 4.80 -41.61
C LYS A 242 -2.77 6.11 -41.05
N ALA A 243 -3.64 6.02 -40.03
CA ALA A 243 -4.21 7.22 -39.39
C ALA A 243 -3.13 8.17 -38.86
N HIS A 244 -2.08 7.63 -38.22
CA HIS A 244 -0.96 8.44 -37.74
C HIS A 244 -0.12 9.02 -38.89
N ALA A 245 0.13 8.25 -39.94
CA ALA A 245 0.83 8.73 -41.14
C ALA A 245 0.06 9.87 -41.82
N ASP A 246 -1.27 9.81 -41.82
CA ASP A 246 -2.17 10.86 -42.32
C ASP A 246 -2.29 12.08 -41.39
N GLY A 247 -1.58 12.08 -40.23
CA GLY A 247 -1.47 13.20 -39.32
C GLY A 247 -2.43 13.17 -38.12
N ALA A 248 -3.20 12.10 -37.93
CA ALA A 248 -4.10 11.94 -36.79
C ALA A 248 -3.35 11.51 -35.51
N LYS A 249 -2.64 12.42 -34.87
CA LYS A 249 -1.73 12.17 -33.73
C LYS A 249 -2.38 11.52 -32.50
N TYR A 250 -3.68 11.68 -32.33
CA TYR A 250 -4.44 11.17 -31.18
C TYR A 250 -5.26 9.94 -31.53
N ALA A 251 -5.09 9.41 -32.75
CA ALA A 251 -5.80 8.21 -33.18
C ALA A 251 -5.38 7.00 -32.34
N GLY A 252 -6.34 6.23 -31.87
CA GLY A 252 -6.12 4.99 -31.11
C GLY A 252 -7.22 4.00 -31.36
N LEU A 253 -7.02 2.76 -30.93
CA LEU A 253 -8.01 1.68 -31.06
C LEU A 253 -9.03 1.77 -29.93
N ASN A 254 -10.31 1.94 -30.30
CA ASN A 254 -11.42 1.75 -29.37
C ASN A 254 -11.67 0.24 -29.21
N VAL A 255 -11.35 -0.29 -28.04
CA VAL A 255 -11.42 -1.73 -27.73
C VAL A 255 -12.85 -2.29 -27.72
N TYR A 256 -13.87 -1.44 -27.60
CA TYR A 256 -15.27 -1.88 -27.61
C TYR A 256 -15.86 -1.96 -29.03
N THR A 257 -15.47 -1.05 -29.91
CA THR A 257 -16.05 -0.96 -31.26
C THR A 257 -15.10 -1.41 -32.34
N GLY A 258 -13.80 -1.54 -32.05
CA GLY A 258 -12.75 -1.80 -33.04
C GLY A 258 -12.50 -0.64 -34.01
N ALA A 259 -13.08 0.53 -33.77
CA ALA A 259 -12.86 1.70 -34.60
C ALA A 259 -11.57 2.44 -34.20
N ILE A 260 -10.90 3.05 -35.19
CA ILE A 260 -9.80 3.99 -34.93
C ILE A 260 -10.43 5.37 -34.76
N VAL A 261 -10.30 5.93 -33.57
CA VAL A 261 -10.94 7.21 -33.17
C VAL A 261 -9.93 8.12 -32.45
N ASP A 262 -10.25 9.41 -32.33
CA ASP A 262 -9.48 10.32 -31.48
C ASP A 262 -9.68 9.92 -30.00
N MET A 263 -8.61 9.45 -29.37
CA MET A 263 -8.64 8.99 -27.96
C MET A 263 -8.80 10.14 -26.97
N ARG A 264 -8.42 11.34 -27.33
CA ARG A 264 -8.63 12.51 -26.49
C ARG A 264 -10.12 12.86 -26.40
N GLU A 265 -10.83 12.84 -27.52
CA GLU A 265 -12.28 13.05 -27.56
C GLU A 265 -13.04 11.91 -26.90
N ALA A 266 -12.51 10.68 -27.01
CA ALA A 266 -13.04 9.52 -26.32
C ALA A 266 -12.76 9.48 -24.81
N GLY A 267 -11.98 10.44 -24.26
CA GLY A 267 -11.63 10.51 -22.83
C GLY A 267 -10.65 9.43 -22.38
N VAL A 268 -9.96 8.75 -23.32
CA VAL A 268 -8.97 7.71 -23.00
C VAL A 268 -7.61 8.34 -22.91
N ILE A 269 -7.28 8.81 -21.70
CA ILE A 269 -6.03 9.50 -21.37
C ILE A 269 -5.32 8.81 -20.20
N GLU A 270 -4.00 8.96 -20.17
CA GLU A 270 -3.16 8.43 -19.10
C GLU A 270 -1.98 9.37 -18.82
N PRO A 271 -1.38 9.34 -17.61
CA PRO A 271 -0.19 10.13 -17.31
C PRO A 271 0.99 9.75 -18.20
N GLU A 272 1.76 10.73 -18.68
CA GLU A 272 2.97 10.52 -19.47
C GLU A 272 3.98 9.60 -18.74
N ARG A 273 4.07 9.73 -17.41
CA ARG A 273 4.97 8.96 -16.54
C ARG A 273 4.79 7.45 -16.72
N VAL A 274 3.57 6.98 -16.88
CA VAL A 274 3.25 5.55 -17.09
C VAL A 274 3.96 5.02 -18.33
N LYS A 275 3.86 5.73 -19.46
CA LYS A 275 4.52 5.34 -20.71
C LYS A 275 6.03 5.45 -20.63
N THR A 276 6.52 6.55 -20.09
CA THR A 276 7.97 6.78 -19.95
C THR A 276 8.61 5.72 -19.07
N GLN A 277 7.99 5.38 -17.94
CA GLN A 277 8.50 4.36 -17.03
C GLN A 277 8.43 2.97 -17.65
N ALA A 278 7.35 2.63 -18.33
CA ALA A 278 7.21 1.33 -19.02
C ALA A 278 8.30 1.14 -20.08
N ILE A 279 8.53 2.14 -20.93
CA ILE A 279 9.56 2.08 -21.97
C ILE A 279 10.96 1.96 -21.35
N LYS A 280 11.26 2.76 -20.31
CA LYS A 280 12.54 2.74 -19.62
C LYS A 280 12.81 1.38 -18.99
N SER A 281 11.91 0.86 -18.19
CA SER A 281 12.06 -0.43 -17.49
C SER A 281 12.18 -1.60 -18.48
N ALA A 282 11.34 -1.62 -19.53
CA ALA A 282 11.41 -2.65 -20.56
C ALA A 282 12.75 -2.62 -21.31
N THR A 283 13.24 -1.43 -21.64
CA THR A 283 14.53 -1.24 -22.33
C THR A 283 15.70 -1.69 -21.45
N GLU A 284 15.71 -1.31 -20.17
CA GLU A 284 16.74 -1.73 -19.21
C GLU A 284 16.75 -3.26 -19.04
N THR A 285 15.59 -3.88 -18.93
CA THR A 285 15.46 -5.34 -18.82
C THR A 285 15.94 -6.03 -20.10
N ALA A 286 15.56 -5.54 -21.27
CA ALA A 286 16.00 -6.09 -22.54
C ALA A 286 17.53 -5.97 -22.71
N MET A 287 18.11 -4.84 -22.31
CA MET A 287 19.57 -4.67 -22.34
C MET A 287 20.30 -5.65 -21.41
N LEU A 288 19.73 -5.94 -20.23
CA LEU A 288 20.29 -6.94 -19.31
C LEU A 288 20.28 -8.33 -19.96
N LEU A 289 19.17 -8.71 -20.60
CA LEU A 289 19.05 -10.02 -21.27
C LEU A 289 20.03 -10.15 -22.44
N VAL A 290 20.20 -9.11 -23.26
CA VAL A 290 21.13 -9.12 -24.40
C VAL A 290 22.60 -9.18 -23.97
N ARG A 291 22.93 -8.76 -22.73
CA ARG A 291 24.29 -8.81 -22.18
C ARG A 291 24.67 -10.17 -21.59
N VAL A 292 23.75 -11.14 -21.52
CA VAL A 292 24.03 -12.48 -21.00
C VAL A 292 24.81 -13.25 -22.05
N ASP A 293 26.07 -13.56 -21.78
CA ASP A 293 26.95 -14.33 -22.67
C ASP A 293 26.83 -15.84 -22.42
N ASP A 294 26.77 -16.25 -21.14
CA ASP A 294 26.75 -17.65 -20.73
C ASP A 294 25.70 -17.93 -19.67
N MET A 295 25.07 -19.10 -19.78
CA MET A 295 24.13 -19.61 -18.78
C MET A 295 24.62 -20.95 -18.22
N MET A 296 24.93 -20.99 -16.92
CA MET A 296 25.25 -22.24 -16.23
C MET A 296 24.00 -22.82 -15.57
N VAL A 297 23.61 -24.01 -16.01
CA VAL A 297 22.53 -24.78 -15.38
C VAL A 297 23.15 -25.75 -14.37
N THR A 298 22.95 -25.48 -13.07
CA THR A 298 23.29 -26.46 -12.04
C THR A 298 22.13 -27.44 -11.90
N GLN A 299 22.41 -28.75 -12.08
CA GLN A 299 21.45 -29.76 -11.66
C GLN A 299 21.33 -29.71 -10.14
N ALA A 300 20.11 -29.54 -9.64
CA ALA A 300 19.82 -29.66 -8.24
C ALA A 300 20.25 -31.09 -7.81
N GLY A 301 21.28 -31.16 -6.98
CA GLY A 301 21.71 -32.43 -6.39
C GLY A 301 20.51 -33.11 -5.74
N LYS A 302 20.29 -34.39 -6.01
CA LYS A 302 19.29 -35.19 -5.28
C LYS A 302 19.55 -34.99 -3.79
N PRO A 303 18.53 -34.72 -2.96
CA PRO A 303 18.71 -34.71 -1.51
C PRO A 303 19.34 -36.05 -1.10
N GLY A 304 20.55 -35.99 -0.57
CA GLY A 304 21.23 -37.19 -0.09
C GLY A 304 20.36 -37.84 0.98
N MET A 305 20.01 -39.13 0.80
CA MET A 305 19.48 -39.95 1.88
C MET A 305 20.49 -39.92 3.04
N PRO A 306 20.05 -39.67 4.29
CA PRO A 306 20.92 -39.84 5.44
C PRO A 306 21.35 -41.31 5.48
N GLY A 307 22.64 -41.55 5.38
CA GLY A 307 23.23 -42.88 5.42
C GLY A 307 22.89 -43.60 6.73
N ALA A 308 22.45 -44.83 6.60
CA ALA A 308 22.43 -45.79 7.67
C ALA A 308 23.86 -45.98 8.24
N GLN A 309 24.04 -45.72 9.50
CA GLN A 309 24.98 -46.38 10.43
C GLN A 309 24.26 -46.63 11.73
#